data_94d78f573988252e8605ebf819aabc11
#
_entry.id   94d78f573988252e8605ebf819aabc11
#
_cell.length_a   1.000
_cell.length_b   1.000
_cell.length_c   1.000
_cell.angle_alpha   90.00
_cell.angle_beta   90.00
_cell.angle_gamma   90.00
#
_symmetry.space_group_name_H-M   'P 1'
#
loop_
_entity.id
_entity.type
_entity.pdbx_description
1 polymer ?
#
loop_
_entity_poly.entity_id
_entity_poly.type
_entity_poly.pdbx_seq_one_letter_code
_entity_poly.pdbx_strand_id
1 'polypeptide(L)'
;MAQNKDDFAIFVNSMFVAFKTLANEKGFDDETIINAAYYTTMAVAADVFTRVMGLDPNRYEDVKLGHEKAEEWIIRIGEEIQKERKNQKKGE
;
A
#
# COMPACT_ATOMS: atom_id res chain seq x y z
N MET A 1 7.11 -16.02 -7.50
CA MET A 1 7.40 -16.46 -6.13
C MET A 1 6.12 -16.52 -5.32
N ALA A 2 5.88 -17.63 -4.64
CA ALA A 2 4.72 -17.73 -3.78
C ALA A 2 4.88 -16.79 -2.57
N GLN A 3 3.81 -16.06 -2.26
CA GLN A 3 3.82 -15.16 -1.12
C GLN A 3 3.76 -15.96 0.18
N ASN A 4 4.67 -15.66 1.10
CA ASN A 4 4.65 -16.25 2.42
C ASN A 4 3.66 -15.49 3.29
N LYS A 5 2.62 -16.16 3.77
CA LYS A 5 1.56 -15.53 4.59
C LYS A 5 2.11 -14.93 5.88
N ASP A 6 3.08 -15.59 6.49
CA ASP A 6 3.67 -15.09 7.74
C ASP A 6 4.47 -13.81 7.48
N ASP A 7 5.25 -13.78 6.40
CA ASP A 7 6.02 -12.59 6.02
C ASP A 7 5.09 -11.43 5.71
N PHE A 8 3.99 -11.70 5.00
CA PHE A 8 2.99 -10.68 4.68
C PHE A 8 2.39 -10.07 5.95
N ALA A 9 1.98 -10.94 6.89
CA ALA A 9 1.38 -10.48 8.15
C ALA A 9 2.39 -9.68 8.98
N ILE A 10 3.64 -10.13 9.06
CA ILE A 10 4.70 -9.42 9.77
C ILE A 10 4.90 -8.03 9.18
N PHE A 11 4.99 -7.95 7.85
CA PHE A 11 5.21 -6.68 7.17
C PHE A 11 4.06 -5.70 7.41
N VAL A 12 2.82 -6.16 7.24
CA VAL A 12 1.63 -5.33 7.45
C VAL A 12 1.55 -4.84 8.89
N ASN A 13 1.75 -5.75 9.86
CA ASN A 13 1.68 -5.38 11.27
C ASN A 13 2.80 -4.40 11.64
N SER A 14 4.00 -4.60 11.11
CA SER A 14 5.13 -3.70 11.37
C SER A 14 4.85 -2.29 10.85
N MET A 15 4.30 -2.18 9.64
CA MET A 15 3.94 -0.88 9.08
C MET A 15 2.83 -0.21 9.90
N PHE A 16 1.81 -0.98 10.28
CA PHE A 16 0.69 -0.48 11.06
C PHE A 16 1.16 0.08 12.41
N VAL A 17 2.01 -0.69 13.11
CA VAL A 17 2.56 -0.26 14.39
C VAL A 17 3.41 1.01 14.23
N ALA A 18 4.26 1.05 13.18
CA ALA A 18 5.10 2.22 12.93
C ALA A 18 4.27 3.48 12.69
N PHE A 19 3.21 3.37 11.88
CA PHE A 19 2.33 4.51 11.61
C PHE A 19 1.62 4.99 12.87
N LYS A 20 1.07 4.06 13.65
CA LYS A 20 0.35 4.39 14.89
C LYS A 20 1.28 5.03 15.92
N THR A 21 2.46 4.45 16.10
CA THR A 21 3.43 4.95 17.07
C THR A 21 3.85 6.38 16.71
N LEU A 22 4.18 6.60 15.45
CA LEU A 22 4.60 7.92 14.99
C LEU A 22 3.49 8.95 15.12
N ALA A 23 2.27 8.58 14.77
CA ALA A 23 1.11 9.45 14.89
C ALA A 23 0.87 9.86 16.33
N ASN A 24 0.95 8.91 17.26
CA ASN A 24 0.75 9.17 18.68
C ASN A 24 1.85 10.05 19.26
N GLU A 25 3.11 9.76 18.92
CA GLU A 25 4.25 10.52 19.44
C GLU A 25 4.26 11.97 18.96
N LYS A 26 3.86 12.21 17.72
CA LYS A 26 3.89 13.55 17.13
C LYS A 26 2.58 14.29 17.24
N GLY A 27 1.50 13.61 17.61
CA GLY A 27 0.19 14.26 17.75
C GLY A 27 -0.40 14.70 16.43
N PHE A 28 -0.14 13.98 15.34
CA PHE A 28 -0.71 14.30 14.04
C PHE A 28 -2.23 14.10 14.03
N ASP A 29 -2.93 14.95 13.28
CA ASP A 29 -4.36 14.79 13.09
C ASP A 29 -4.68 13.64 12.12
N ASP A 30 -5.96 13.24 12.10
CA ASP A 30 -6.40 12.08 11.30
C ASP A 30 -6.18 12.30 9.81
N GLU A 31 -6.44 13.52 9.32
CA GLU A 31 -6.23 13.84 7.90
C GLU A 31 -4.77 13.69 7.50
N THR A 32 -3.86 14.19 8.33
CA THR A 32 -2.42 14.07 8.08
C THR A 32 -2.00 12.59 8.04
N ILE A 33 -2.52 11.78 8.98
CA ILE A 33 -2.20 10.35 9.05
C ILE A 33 -2.66 9.64 7.79
N ILE A 34 -3.91 9.85 7.36
CA ILE A 34 -4.48 9.21 6.18
C ILE A 34 -3.69 9.58 4.92
N ASN A 35 -3.41 10.88 4.74
CA ASN A 35 -2.70 11.35 3.56
C ASN A 35 -1.27 10.82 3.52
N ALA A 36 -0.58 10.80 4.66
CA ALA A 36 0.78 10.29 4.73
C ALA A 36 0.83 8.79 4.44
N ALA A 37 -0.12 8.02 4.99
CA ALA A 37 -0.18 6.58 4.76
C ALA A 37 -0.44 6.28 3.28
N TYR A 38 -1.38 6.98 2.66
CA TYR A 38 -1.69 6.82 1.24
C TYR A 38 -0.49 7.18 0.37
N TYR A 39 0.11 8.33 0.62
CA TYR A 39 1.29 8.79 -0.14
C TYR A 39 2.43 7.78 -0.05
N THR A 40 2.73 7.31 1.16
CA THR A 40 3.82 6.35 1.37
C THR A 40 3.54 5.05 0.64
N THR A 41 2.30 4.54 0.72
CA THR A 41 1.90 3.32 0.04
C THR A 41 2.08 3.45 -1.47
N MET A 42 1.63 4.57 -2.05
CA MET A 42 1.77 4.83 -3.49
C MET A 42 3.22 4.92 -3.91
N ALA A 43 4.05 5.61 -3.11
CA ALA A 43 5.47 5.78 -3.43
C ALA A 43 6.21 4.44 -3.41
N VAL A 44 5.94 3.60 -2.41
CA VAL A 44 6.56 2.27 -2.32
C VAL A 44 6.11 1.38 -3.47
N ALA A 45 4.82 1.36 -3.76
CA ALA A 45 4.28 0.54 -4.85
C ALA A 45 4.84 0.98 -6.21
N ALA A 46 4.92 2.29 -6.44
CA ALA A 46 5.48 2.82 -7.68
C ALA A 46 6.95 2.44 -7.85
N ASP A 47 7.73 2.49 -6.76
CA ASP A 47 9.13 2.07 -6.78
C ASP A 47 9.27 0.59 -7.13
N VAL A 48 8.45 -0.26 -6.53
CA VAL A 48 8.46 -1.69 -6.80
C VAL A 48 8.13 -1.95 -8.28
N PHE A 49 7.06 -1.33 -8.80
CA PHE A 49 6.69 -1.53 -10.20
C PHE A 49 7.75 -1.01 -11.15
N THR A 50 8.40 0.11 -10.84
CA THR A 50 9.50 0.64 -11.62
C THR A 50 10.62 -0.39 -11.75
N ARG A 51 11.00 -1.03 -10.65
CA ARG A 51 12.04 -2.07 -10.66
C ARG A 51 11.61 -3.34 -11.37
N VAL A 52 10.42 -3.83 -11.07
CA VAL A 52 9.93 -5.10 -11.61
C VAL A 52 9.74 -5.01 -13.13
N MET A 53 9.25 -3.88 -13.62
CA MET A 53 9.01 -3.67 -15.05
C MET A 53 10.23 -3.20 -15.82
N GLY A 54 11.36 -2.97 -15.13
CA GLY A 54 12.58 -2.50 -15.77
C GLY A 54 12.48 -1.07 -16.30
N LEU A 55 11.68 -0.24 -15.63
CA LEU A 55 11.48 1.15 -16.03
C LEU A 55 12.62 2.03 -15.54
N ASP A 56 12.85 3.13 -16.25
CA ASP A 56 13.91 4.10 -15.94
C ASP A 56 13.33 5.15 -14.97
N PRO A 57 13.83 5.24 -13.72
CA PRO A 57 13.33 6.22 -12.76
C PRO A 57 13.64 7.67 -13.13
N ASN A 58 14.49 7.89 -14.14
CA ASN A 58 14.84 9.23 -14.60
C ASN A 58 14.01 9.68 -15.82
N ARG A 59 13.16 8.81 -16.36
CA ARG A 59 12.30 9.15 -17.50
C ARG A 59 10.87 9.40 -17.01
N TYR A 60 10.34 10.57 -17.34
CA TYR A 60 9.00 10.96 -16.91
C TYR A 60 7.92 9.94 -17.28
N GLU A 61 7.97 9.47 -18.54
CA GLU A 61 6.98 8.50 -19.03
C GLU A 61 7.03 7.19 -18.26
N ASP A 62 8.22 6.73 -17.88
CA ASP A 62 8.39 5.51 -17.10
C ASP A 62 7.91 5.69 -15.66
N VAL A 63 8.22 6.83 -15.05
CA VAL A 63 7.73 7.16 -13.71
C VAL A 63 6.21 7.20 -13.69
N LYS A 64 5.63 7.82 -14.70
CA LYS A 64 4.16 7.90 -14.84
C LYS A 64 3.56 6.50 -14.95
N LEU A 65 4.14 5.63 -15.76
CA LEU A 65 3.66 4.27 -15.93
C LEU A 65 3.74 3.48 -14.61
N GLY A 66 4.84 3.62 -13.88
CA GLY A 66 4.99 2.96 -12.57
C GLY A 66 3.90 3.40 -11.59
N HIS A 67 3.57 4.69 -11.57
CA HIS A 67 2.50 5.22 -10.73
C HIS A 67 1.12 4.71 -11.16
N GLU A 68 0.86 4.66 -12.45
CA GLU A 68 -0.40 4.13 -12.97
C GLU A 68 -0.61 2.67 -12.56
N LYS A 69 0.42 1.85 -12.68
CA LYS A 69 0.36 0.45 -12.28
C LYS A 69 0.16 0.29 -10.77
N ALA A 70 0.83 1.13 -9.98
CA ALA A 70 0.67 1.12 -8.52
C ALA A 70 -0.77 1.46 -8.14
N GLU A 71 -1.37 2.46 -8.78
CA GLU A 71 -2.74 2.87 -8.51
C GLU A 71 -3.72 1.76 -8.85
N GLU A 72 -3.58 1.13 -10.03
CA GLU A 72 -4.41 0.00 -10.43
C GLU A 72 -4.36 -1.14 -9.41
N TRP A 73 -3.16 -1.45 -8.93
CA TRP A 73 -2.96 -2.53 -7.97
C TRP A 73 -3.61 -2.22 -6.62
N ILE A 74 -3.45 -0.99 -6.14
CA ILE A 74 -4.03 -0.55 -4.86
C ILE A 74 -5.56 -0.60 -4.91
N ILE A 75 -6.16 -0.18 -6.03
CA ILE A 75 -7.60 -0.24 -6.23
C ILE A 75 -8.07 -1.70 -6.18
N ARG A 76 -7.34 -2.60 -6.83
CA ARG A 76 -7.67 -4.03 -6.82
C ARG A 76 -7.61 -4.62 -5.42
N ILE A 77 -6.57 -4.28 -4.65
CA ILE A 77 -6.46 -4.72 -3.25
C ILE A 77 -7.66 -4.23 -2.43
N GLY A 78 -8.06 -2.97 -2.63
CA GLY A 78 -9.22 -2.41 -1.94
C GLY A 78 -10.50 -3.19 -2.24
N GLU A 79 -10.70 -3.56 -3.50
CA GLU A 79 -11.85 -4.35 -3.91
C GLU A 79 -11.85 -5.74 -3.27
N GLU A 80 -10.69 -6.38 -3.21
CA GLU A 80 -10.56 -7.69 -2.58
C GLU A 80 -10.86 -7.64 -1.09
N ILE A 81 -10.38 -6.61 -0.40
CA ILE A 81 -10.66 -6.42 1.02
C ILE A 81 -12.16 -6.25 1.24
N GLN A 82 -12.82 -5.47 0.39
CA GLN A 82 -14.27 -5.27 0.50
C GLN A 82 -15.05 -6.58 0.29
N LYS A 83 -14.63 -7.40 -0.67
CA LYS A 83 -15.24 -8.71 -0.90
C LYS A 83 -15.11 -9.60 0.33
N GLU A 84 -13.94 -9.65 0.93
CA GLU A 84 -13.71 -10.44 2.13
C GLU A 84 -14.61 -10.00 3.28
N ARG A 85 -14.76 -8.70 3.48
CA ARG A 85 -15.64 -8.17 4.52
C ARG A 85 -17.10 -8.54 4.29
N LYS A 86 -17.56 -8.48 3.05
CA LYS A 86 -18.93 -8.89 2.70
C LYS A 86 -19.16 -10.37 2.96
N ASN A 87 -18.18 -11.20 2.60
CA ASN A 87 -18.28 -12.64 2.81
C ASN A 87 -18.31 -12.99 4.29
N GLN A 88 -17.52 -12.29 5.12
CA GLN A 88 -17.53 -12.48 6.56
C GLN A 88 -18.89 -12.14 7.16
N LYS A 89 -19.51 -11.04 6.72
CA LYS A 89 -20.85 -10.66 7.19
C LYS A 89 -21.90 -11.69 6.82
N LYS A 90 -21.81 -12.26 5.62
CA LYS A 90 -22.74 -13.30 5.19
C LYS A 90 -22.57 -14.60 5.95
N GLY A 91 -21.38 -14.88 6.46
CA GLY A 91 -21.08 -16.07 7.24
C GLY A 91 -21.54 -16.01 8.68
N GLU A 92 -21.96 -14.84 9.14
CA GLU A 92 -22.51 -14.67 10.47
C GLU A 92 -24.01 -15.01 10.45
#